data_86a0d758c8fb11ab2f1bfe0d3a78470c
#
_entry.id   86a0d758c8fb11ab2f1bfe0d3a78470c
#
_cell.length_a   1.000
_cell.length_b   1.000
_cell.length_c   1.000
_cell.angle_alpha   90.00
_cell.angle_beta   90.00
_cell.angle_gamma   90.00
#
_symmetry.space_group_name_H-M   'P 1'
#
loop_
_entity.id
_entity.type
_entity.pdbx_description
1 polymer ?
#
loop_
_entity_poly.entity_id
_entity_poly.type
_entity_poly.pdbx_seq_one_letter_code
_entity_poly.pdbx_strand_id
1 'polypeptide(L)'
;MKLEKSDLQLETIVSRIRGNELDLQPDFQRGEIWDNPRRQRLVDTILREWYVPAIHIVLDTDGEEVVLDGQQRLAAVRDFFDDKVKVNGLIEPIDAEIEQLHGLKYSQLPVAARRAVNRFVITVVTLSDHDPQEPNELFFRLNQSYNLTPPEKRNALHGRARDQVKRLVEDLTIQGLLEPATVGFSNGRLAYDDIVARTCVAIEIGNLRQHINNTVVESYYRSSEPFSDLTIDHLRESASLLLQQIRSTPTSKVRFNKGTLQTWLIYCHWAPRLTGQLPQDLLTSFENSRAEGKTGERSASRAVVEMLRLYDDRASYRVTDVSSVLVRDLAIHVYSQATFLGSESYRGSDQLVSALEADPEDGNQIVASYLEKSEWGSLINEWPAS
;
A
#
# COMPACT_ATOMS: atom_id res chain seq x y z
N MET A 1 -20.86 34.45 -8.05
CA MET A 1 -20.74 33.22 -8.84
C MET A 1 -22.10 32.54 -8.97
N LYS A 2 -22.53 32.22 -10.18
CA LYS A 2 -23.76 31.48 -10.50
C LYS A 2 -23.36 30.12 -11.07
N LEU A 3 -24.07 29.05 -10.70
CA LEU A 3 -23.82 27.69 -11.17
C LEU A 3 -25.04 27.17 -11.93
N GLU A 4 -24.85 26.74 -13.17
CA GLU A 4 -25.85 26.06 -13.98
C GLU A 4 -25.44 24.63 -14.28
N LYS A 5 -26.38 23.70 -14.19
CA LYS A 5 -26.14 22.28 -14.48
C LYS A 5 -26.85 21.90 -15.78
N SER A 6 -26.14 21.22 -16.65
CA SER A 6 -26.69 20.63 -17.87
C SER A 6 -26.12 19.24 -18.06
N ASP A 7 -26.87 18.37 -18.74
CA ASP A 7 -26.46 17.03 -19.08
C ASP A 7 -26.20 16.98 -20.59
N LEU A 8 -24.96 16.66 -20.98
CA LEU A 8 -24.53 16.64 -22.38
C LEU A 8 -24.07 15.24 -22.81
N GLN A 9 -24.44 14.86 -24.03
CA GLN A 9 -23.93 13.62 -24.65
C GLN A 9 -22.47 13.78 -25.05
N LEU A 10 -21.68 12.70 -24.97
CA LEU A 10 -20.25 12.74 -25.32
C LEU A 10 -20.03 13.21 -26.75
N GLU A 11 -20.87 12.81 -27.69
CA GLU A 11 -20.79 13.24 -29.12
C GLU A 11 -20.85 14.77 -29.21
N THR A 12 -21.77 15.40 -28.46
CA THR A 12 -21.92 16.86 -28.41
C THR A 12 -20.68 17.51 -27.82
N ILE A 13 -20.18 16.98 -26.69
CA ILE A 13 -18.98 17.53 -26.04
C ILE A 13 -17.76 17.44 -26.95
N VAL A 14 -17.54 16.28 -27.59
CA VAL A 14 -16.41 16.09 -28.53
C VAL A 14 -16.53 17.01 -29.75
N SER A 15 -17.75 17.22 -30.26
CA SER A 15 -17.98 18.17 -31.36
C SER A 15 -17.59 19.59 -30.95
N ARG A 16 -17.97 20.04 -29.76
CA ARG A 16 -17.64 21.36 -29.23
C ARG A 16 -16.12 21.55 -29.01
N ILE A 17 -15.44 20.50 -28.52
CA ILE A 17 -13.97 20.52 -28.39
C ILE A 17 -13.29 20.66 -29.75
N ARG A 18 -13.75 19.90 -30.75
CA ARG A 18 -13.21 19.95 -32.13
C ARG A 18 -13.52 21.26 -32.86
N GLY A 19 -14.63 21.87 -32.50
CA GLY A 19 -15.05 23.20 -33.00
C GLY A 19 -14.36 24.37 -32.30
N ASN A 20 -13.49 24.12 -31.30
CA ASN A 20 -12.89 25.13 -30.43
C ASN A 20 -13.93 25.99 -29.66
N GLU A 21 -15.12 25.46 -29.43
CA GLU A 21 -16.14 26.11 -28.58
C GLU A 21 -15.91 25.81 -27.10
N LEU A 22 -15.10 24.81 -26.78
CA LEU A 22 -14.73 24.40 -25.42
C LEU A 22 -13.22 24.22 -25.32
N ASP A 23 -12.55 25.13 -24.61
CA ASP A 23 -11.12 25.07 -24.40
C ASP A 23 -10.74 24.11 -23.27
N LEU A 24 -9.86 23.16 -23.60
CA LEU A 24 -9.33 22.16 -22.65
C LEU A 24 -8.03 22.59 -21.97
N GLN A 25 -7.43 23.73 -22.34
CA GLN A 25 -6.09 24.11 -21.88
C GLN A 25 -6.06 25.53 -21.30
N PRO A 26 -6.67 25.79 -20.13
CA PRO A 26 -6.44 27.06 -19.48
C PRO A 26 -4.98 27.22 -19.05
N ASP A 27 -4.43 28.41 -19.17
CA ASP A 27 -3.00 28.77 -18.96
C ASP A 27 -2.43 28.37 -17.59
N PHE A 28 -3.26 28.13 -16.60
CA PHE A 28 -2.87 27.83 -15.23
C PHE A 28 -2.75 26.33 -14.88
N GLN A 29 -3.04 25.43 -15.83
CA GLN A 29 -2.99 23.97 -15.57
C GLN A 29 -1.88 23.27 -16.38
N ARG A 30 -0.72 23.10 -15.74
CA ARG A 30 0.32 22.16 -16.18
C ARG A 30 0.32 20.94 -15.26
N GLY A 31 -0.74 20.12 -15.33
CA GLY A 31 -0.84 18.86 -14.57
C GLY A 31 -0.26 17.66 -15.32
N GLU A 32 -0.03 16.56 -14.59
CA GLU A 32 0.34 15.29 -15.19
C GLU A 32 -0.69 14.86 -16.24
N ILE A 33 -0.22 14.59 -17.45
CA ILE A 33 -1.05 14.01 -18.52
C ILE A 33 -1.39 12.57 -18.13
N TRP A 34 -2.65 12.18 -18.23
CA TRP A 34 -3.07 10.81 -17.97
C TRP A 34 -2.33 9.82 -18.88
N ASP A 35 -1.77 8.80 -18.26
CA ASP A 35 -1.20 7.65 -18.95
C ASP A 35 -2.28 6.84 -19.69
N ASN A 36 -1.86 5.95 -20.59
CA ASN A 36 -2.78 5.14 -21.36
C ASN A 36 -3.68 4.23 -20.48
N PRO A 37 -3.20 3.58 -19.43
CA PRO A 37 -4.06 2.81 -18.50
C PRO A 37 -5.18 3.65 -17.86
N ARG A 38 -4.94 4.89 -17.48
CA ARG A 38 -5.98 5.77 -16.93
C ARG A 38 -7.04 6.15 -17.96
N ARG A 39 -6.61 6.46 -19.20
CA ARG A 39 -7.54 6.73 -20.32
C ARG A 39 -8.40 5.52 -20.64
N GLN A 40 -7.80 4.32 -20.67
CA GLN A 40 -8.52 3.07 -20.91
C GLN A 40 -9.54 2.75 -19.82
N ARG A 41 -9.24 3.05 -18.55
CA ARG A 41 -10.20 2.91 -17.44
C ARG A 41 -11.41 3.83 -17.58
N LEU A 42 -11.21 5.05 -18.07
CA LEU A 42 -12.34 5.93 -18.37
C LEU A 42 -13.20 5.38 -19.50
N VAL A 43 -12.59 4.86 -20.57
CA VAL A 43 -13.30 4.22 -21.68
C VAL A 43 -14.12 3.01 -21.19
N ASP A 44 -13.53 2.18 -20.33
CA ASP A 44 -14.21 1.04 -19.68
C ASP A 44 -15.39 1.51 -18.82
N THR A 45 -15.21 2.58 -18.03
CA THR A 45 -16.28 3.20 -17.23
C THR A 45 -17.46 3.66 -18.10
N ILE A 46 -17.19 4.25 -19.25
CA ILE A 46 -18.20 4.72 -20.19
C ILE A 46 -18.91 3.53 -20.85
N LEU A 47 -18.19 2.49 -21.27
CA LEU A 47 -18.76 1.27 -21.87
C LEU A 47 -19.66 0.51 -20.89
N ARG A 48 -19.36 0.56 -19.59
CA ARG A 48 -20.20 0.00 -18.50
C ARG A 48 -21.38 0.88 -18.12
N GLU A 49 -21.49 2.05 -18.71
CA GLU A 49 -22.49 3.06 -18.33
C GLU A 49 -22.39 3.45 -16.84
N TRP A 50 -21.20 3.37 -16.25
CA TRP A 50 -20.95 3.77 -14.88
C TRP A 50 -20.81 5.29 -14.75
N TYR A 51 -20.94 5.78 -13.50
CA TYR A 51 -20.87 7.21 -13.22
C TYR A 51 -19.49 7.80 -13.53
N VAL A 52 -19.49 8.88 -14.30
CA VAL A 52 -18.33 9.75 -14.53
C VAL A 52 -18.58 11.09 -13.79
N PRO A 53 -17.63 11.57 -12.97
CA PRO A 53 -17.77 12.82 -12.24
C PRO A 53 -18.04 14.01 -13.18
N ALA A 54 -18.83 14.98 -12.71
CA ALA A 54 -19.19 16.16 -13.49
C ALA A 54 -17.96 16.94 -13.99
N ILE A 55 -18.11 17.57 -15.15
CA ILE A 55 -17.13 18.50 -15.72
C ILE A 55 -17.50 19.91 -15.26
N HIS A 56 -16.51 20.71 -14.86
CA HIS A 56 -16.73 22.11 -14.50
C HIS A 56 -16.14 23.02 -15.58
N ILE A 57 -16.94 23.96 -16.04
CA ILE A 57 -16.61 24.91 -17.10
C ILE A 57 -16.79 26.32 -16.52
N VAL A 58 -15.91 27.21 -16.88
CA VAL A 58 -16.01 28.63 -16.59
C VAL A 58 -16.40 29.35 -17.88
N LEU A 59 -17.43 30.16 -17.81
CA LEU A 59 -17.76 31.11 -18.86
C LEU A 59 -17.02 32.41 -18.54
N ASP A 60 -16.06 32.80 -19.37
CA ASP A 60 -15.30 34.01 -19.17
C ASP A 60 -16.09 35.27 -19.59
N THR A 61 -15.51 36.46 -19.40
CA THR A 61 -16.14 37.76 -19.72
C THR A 61 -16.41 37.94 -21.22
N ASP A 62 -15.69 37.24 -22.09
CA ASP A 62 -15.82 37.31 -23.52
C ASP A 62 -16.82 36.24 -24.07
N GLY A 63 -17.36 35.43 -23.17
CA GLY A 63 -18.33 34.39 -23.46
C GLY A 63 -17.68 33.09 -23.93
N GLU A 64 -16.37 32.94 -23.76
CA GLU A 64 -15.66 31.69 -24.08
C GLU A 64 -15.79 30.68 -22.94
N GLU A 65 -15.91 29.41 -23.28
CA GLU A 65 -16.02 28.32 -22.32
C GLU A 65 -14.69 27.62 -22.12
N VAL A 66 -14.18 27.66 -20.89
CA VAL A 66 -12.91 27.08 -20.49
C VAL A 66 -13.13 25.98 -19.45
N VAL A 67 -12.54 24.82 -19.64
CA VAL A 67 -12.67 23.70 -18.69
C VAL A 67 -11.86 23.96 -17.43
N LEU A 68 -12.53 24.09 -16.30
CA LEU A 68 -11.92 24.26 -14.98
C LEU A 68 -11.51 22.93 -14.35
N ASP A 69 -12.38 21.91 -14.39
CA ASP A 69 -12.08 20.54 -13.94
C ASP A 69 -12.65 19.52 -14.92
N GLY A 70 -11.91 18.44 -15.11
CA GLY A 70 -12.27 17.35 -16.03
C GLY A 70 -11.54 17.37 -17.35
N GLN A 71 -10.55 18.21 -17.54
CA GLN A 71 -9.74 18.33 -18.77
C GLN A 71 -9.16 16.99 -19.22
N GLN A 72 -8.53 16.23 -18.29
CA GLN A 72 -7.92 14.94 -18.61
C GLN A 72 -8.98 13.90 -19.02
N ARG A 73 -10.18 13.99 -18.43
CA ARG A 73 -11.35 13.16 -18.80
C ARG A 73 -11.80 13.50 -20.21
N LEU A 74 -12.00 14.76 -20.51
CA LEU A 74 -12.41 15.20 -21.85
C LEU A 74 -11.35 14.94 -22.91
N ALA A 75 -10.07 15.14 -22.59
CA ALA A 75 -8.97 14.81 -23.48
C ALA A 75 -8.93 13.29 -23.79
N ALA A 76 -9.13 12.44 -22.75
CA ALA A 76 -9.18 10.99 -22.97
C ALA A 76 -10.38 10.56 -23.84
N VAL A 77 -11.55 11.17 -23.63
CA VAL A 77 -12.74 10.94 -24.48
C VAL A 77 -12.48 11.38 -25.92
N ARG A 78 -11.98 12.61 -26.13
CA ARG A 78 -11.60 13.10 -27.46
C ARG A 78 -10.60 12.16 -28.14
N ASP A 79 -9.54 11.76 -27.43
CA ASP A 79 -8.50 10.89 -27.96
C ASP A 79 -9.05 9.48 -28.28
N PHE A 80 -10.07 9.01 -27.56
CA PHE A 80 -10.78 7.78 -27.90
C PHE A 80 -11.58 7.93 -29.18
N PHE A 81 -12.37 8.99 -29.34
CA PHE A 81 -13.10 9.29 -30.56
C PHE A 81 -12.18 9.52 -31.79
N ASP A 82 -10.92 9.91 -31.54
CA ASP A 82 -9.87 10.10 -32.54
C ASP A 82 -9.04 8.82 -32.81
N ASP A 83 -9.47 7.66 -32.33
CA ASP A 83 -8.78 6.37 -32.47
C ASP A 83 -7.37 6.29 -31.85
N LYS A 84 -7.04 7.20 -30.93
CA LYS A 84 -5.73 7.22 -30.25
C LYS A 84 -5.68 6.31 -29.02
N VAL A 85 -6.84 5.96 -28.45
CA VAL A 85 -6.99 5.05 -27.30
C VAL A 85 -7.74 3.81 -27.74
N LYS A 86 -7.31 2.64 -27.27
CA LYS A 86 -7.96 1.35 -27.53
C LYS A 86 -8.72 0.90 -26.29
N VAL A 87 -9.82 0.16 -26.49
CA VAL A 87 -10.55 -0.51 -25.42
C VAL A 87 -9.63 -1.52 -24.71
N ASN A 88 -9.63 -1.52 -23.39
CA ASN A 88 -9.05 -2.56 -22.58
C ASN A 88 -10.17 -3.37 -21.91
N GLY A 89 -10.57 -4.47 -22.53
CA GLY A 89 -11.63 -5.35 -22.02
C GLY A 89 -11.20 -6.28 -20.90
N LEU A 90 -9.95 -6.17 -20.44
CA LEU A 90 -9.40 -7.01 -19.36
C LEU A 90 -9.33 -6.27 -18.00
N ILE A 91 -10.11 -5.20 -17.85
CA ILE A 91 -10.21 -4.44 -16.60
C ILE A 91 -11.22 -5.13 -15.68
N GLU A 92 -10.78 -5.49 -14.49
CA GLU A 92 -11.66 -6.10 -13.49
C GLU A 92 -12.68 -5.11 -12.86
N PRO A 93 -13.89 -5.59 -12.53
CA PRO A 93 -14.38 -6.96 -12.76
C PRO A 93 -14.60 -7.24 -14.27
N ILE A 94 -14.20 -8.42 -14.74
CA ILE A 94 -14.33 -8.78 -16.16
C ILE A 94 -15.80 -8.76 -16.56
N ASP A 95 -16.08 -8.11 -17.70
CA ASP A 95 -17.38 -8.06 -18.34
C ASP A 95 -17.28 -8.72 -19.71
N ALA A 96 -18.07 -9.76 -19.96
CA ALA A 96 -17.96 -10.58 -21.17
C ALA A 96 -18.27 -9.80 -22.47
N GLU A 97 -19.12 -8.77 -22.42
CA GLU A 97 -19.43 -7.95 -23.59
C GLU A 97 -18.27 -6.99 -23.89
N ILE A 98 -17.69 -6.39 -22.86
CA ILE A 98 -16.55 -5.46 -23.00
C ILE A 98 -15.26 -6.22 -23.35
N GLU A 99 -15.07 -7.43 -22.83
CA GLU A 99 -13.95 -8.30 -23.19
C GLU A 99 -13.87 -8.54 -24.71
N GLN A 100 -15.01 -8.75 -25.37
CA GLN A 100 -15.08 -8.90 -26.82
C GLN A 100 -14.64 -7.65 -27.59
N LEU A 101 -14.64 -6.49 -26.96
CA LEU A 101 -14.19 -5.23 -27.54
C LEU A 101 -12.69 -4.97 -27.31
N HIS A 102 -11.98 -5.87 -26.61
CA HIS A 102 -10.58 -5.68 -26.27
C HIS A 102 -9.70 -5.38 -27.51
N GLY A 103 -8.91 -4.34 -27.41
CA GLY A 103 -7.99 -3.90 -28.46
C GLY A 103 -8.63 -3.09 -29.59
N LEU A 104 -9.96 -2.97 -29.65
CA LEU A 104 -10.65 -2.18 -30.66
C LEU A 104 -10.49 -0.68 -30.42
N LYS A 105 -10.47 0.08 -31.52
CA LYS A 105 -10.57 1.54 -31.52
C LYS A 105 -12.04 1.95 -31.62
N TYR A 106 -12.34 3.21 -31.34
CA TYR A 106 -13.70 3.75 -31.43
C TYR A 106 -14.36 3.50 -32.80
N SER A 107 -13.62 3.76 -33.90
CA SER A 107 -14.15 3.52 -35.28
C SER A 107 -14.43 2.05 -35.57
N GLN A 108 -13.81 1.12 -34.87
CA GLN A 108 -13.92 -0.33 -35.03
C GLN A 108 -15.01 -0.93 -34.11
N LEU A 109 -15.60 -0.15 -33.22
CA LEU A 109 -16.64 -0.64 -32.32
C LEU A 109 -17.89 -1.09 -33.10
N PRO A 110 -18.57 -2.16 -32.68
CA PRO A 110 -19.91 -2.49 -33.17
C PRO A 110 -20.85 -1.29 -33.09
N VAL A 111 -21.78 -1.18 -34.02
CA VAL A 111 -22.70 -0.03 -34.11
C VAL A 111 -23.44 0.23 -32.80
N ALA A 112 -23.84 -0.82 -32.08
CA ALA A 112 -24.53 -0.69 -30.79
C ALA A 112 -23.63 -0.06 -29.72
N ALA A 113 -22.40 -0.57 -29.53
CA ALA A 113 -21.44 -0.06 -28.56
C ALA A 113 -21.03 1.40 -28.88
N ARG A 114 -20.75 1.69 -30.17
CA ARG A 114 -20.45 3.06 -30.61
C ARG A 114 -21.59 4.02 -30.32
N ARG A 115 -22.85 3.58 -30.55
CA ARG A 115 -24.04 4.38 -30.28
C ARG A 115 -24.24 4.61 -28.79
N ALA A 116 -23.96 3.62 -27.96
CA ALA A 116 -23.99 3.77 -26.49
C ALA A 116 -22.95 4.79 -26.01
N VAL A 117 -21.70 4.72 -26.50
CA VAL A 117 -20.65 5.70 -26.19
C VAL A 117 -21.05 7.12 -26.61
N ASN A 118 -21.60 7.31 -27.83
CA ASN A 118 -22.02 8.63 -28.32
C ASN A 118 -23.09 9.27 -27.42
N ARG A 119 -24.03 8.47 -26.95
CA ARG A 119 -25.16 8.89 -26.13
C ARG A 119 -24.87 8.91 -24.64
N PHE A 120 -23.71 8.44 -24.22
CA PHE A 120 -23.33 8.50 -22.82
C PHE A 120 -23.36 9.96 -22.34
N VAL A 121 -24.00 10.20 -21.20
CA VAL A 121 -24.25 11.55 -20.69
C VAL A 121 -23.28 11.88 -19.59
N ILE A 122 -22.68 13.06 -19.67
CA ILE A 122 -21.90 13.66 -18.56
C ILE A 122 -22.57 14.93 -18.10
N THR A 123 -22.70 15.10 -16.79
CA THR A 123 -23.14 16.36 -16.20
C THR A 123 -22.04 17.41 -16.33
N VAL A 124 -22.42 18.57 -16.85
CA VAL A 124 -21.59 19.77 -16.98
C VAL A 124 -22.12 20.83 -16.02
N VAL A 125 -21.22 21.41 -15.21
CA VAL A 125 -21.51 22.52 -14.32
C VAL A 125 -20.82 23.76 -14.85
N THR A 126 -21.59 24.72 -15.35
CA THR A 126 -21.07 25.97 -15.89
C THR A 126 -21.10 27.08 -14.80
N LEU A 127 -19.97 27.70 -14.62
CA LEU A 127 -19.78 28.86 -13.72
C LEU A 127 -19.89 30.15 -14.52
N SER A 128 -20.77 31.02 -14.12
CA SER A 128 -20.94 32.38 -14.67
C SER A 128 -21.06 33.41 -13.56
N ASP A 129 -21.04 34.69 -13.88
CA ASP A 129 -21.17 35.78 -12.93
C ASP A 129 -20.26 35.65 -11.70
N HIS A 130 -18.97 35.42 -11.93
CA HIS A 130 -17.99 35.19 -10.90
C HIS A 130 -16.93 36.27 -10.81
N ASP A 131 -16.39 36.48 -9.61
CA ASP A 131 -15.17 37.28 -9.42
C ASP A 131 -13.95 36.54 -9.95
N PRO A 132 -12.89 37.22 -10.44
CA PRO A 132 -11.72 36.56 -11.06
C PRO A 132 -11.02 35.52 -10.20
N GLN A 133 -11.15 35.60 -8.87
CA GLN A 133 -10.50 34.65 -7.94
C GLN A 133 -11.37 33.40 -7.62
N GLU A 134 -12.68 33.48 -7.83
CA GLU A 134 -13.63 32.41 -7.44
C GLU A 134 -13.42 31.10 -8.21
N PRO A 135 -13.17 31.08 -9.55
CA PRO A 135 -12.91 29.88 -10.27
C PRO A 135 -11.65 29.14 -9.77
N ASN A 136 -10.58 29.88 -9.48
CA ASN A 136 -9.35 29.29 -8.95
C ASN A 136 -9.56 28.66 -7.57
N GLU A 137 -10.27 29.34 -6.68
CA GLU A 137 -10.59 28.81 -5.35
C GLU A 137 -11.48 27.55 -5.44
N LEU A 138 -12.48 27.56 -6.33
CA LEU A 138 -13.30 26.38 -6.58
C LEU A 138 -12.45 25.23 -7.15
N PHE A 139 -11.55 25.51 -8.09
CA PHE A 139 -10.62 24.51 -8.63
C PHE A 139 -9.76 23.87 -7.53
N PHE A 140 -9.19 24.67 -6.61
CA PHE A 140 -8.45 24.12 -5.48
C PHE A 140 -9.32 23.19 -4.62
N ARG A 141 -10.56 23.58 -4.33
CA ARG A 141 -11.49 22.77 -3.53
C ARG A 141 -11.91 21.48 -4.23
N LEU A 142 -12.18 21.51 -5.54
CA LEU A 142 -12.51 20.33 -6.34
C LEU A 142 -11.33 19.37 -6.43
N ASN A 143 -10.10 19.89 -6.50
CA ASN A 143 -8.88 19.08 -6.58
C ASN A 143 -8.31 18.70 -5.21
N GLN A 144 -8.88 19.14 -4.10
CA GLN A 144 -8.62 18.61 -2.76
C GLN A 144 -9.16 17.17 -2.63
N SER A 145 -8.86 16.31 -3.61
CA SER A 145 -9.21 14.90 -3.52
C SER A 145 -8.35 14.24 -2.45
N TYR A 146 -8.98 13.75 -1.39
CA TYR A 146 -8.36 12.79 -0.48
C TYR A 146 -8.05 11.53 -1.29
N ASN A 147 -6.83 11.44 -1.81
CA ASN A 147 -6.40 10.22 -2.49
C ASN A 147 -6.50 9.06 -1.51
N LEU A 148 -7.32 8.07 -1.85
CA LEU A 148 -7.42 6.84 -1.08
C LEU A 148 -6.06 6.17 -1.03
N THR A 149 -5.61 5.83 0.17
CA THR A 149 -4.42 4.99 0.35
C THR A 149 -4.65 3.58 -0.17
N PRO A 150 -3.59 2.81 -0.46
CA PRO A 150 -3.76 1.42 -0.87
C PRO A 150 -4.63 0.57 0.08
N PRO A 151 -4.50 0.66 1.42
CA PRO A 151 -5.42 -0.04 2.34
C PRO A 151 -6.88 0.37 2.19
N GLU A 152 -7.15 1.68 2.03
CA GLU A 152 -8.53 2.18 1.83
C GLU A 152 -9.13 1.68 0.52
N LYS A 153 -8.34 1.62 -0.56
CA LYS A 153 -8.76 1.03 -1.84
C LYS A 153 -9.09 -0.46 -1.69
N ARG A 154 -8.21 -1.22 -1.01
CA ARG A 154 -8.46 -2.65 -0.76
C ARG A 154 -9.69 -2.89 0.11
N ASN A 155 -9.96 -2.03 1.08
CA ASN A 155 -11.15 -2.15 1.93
C ASN A 155 -12.48 -1.94 1.16
N ALA A 156 -12.45 -1.30 0.00
CA ALA A 156 -13.59 -1.16 -0.89
C ALA A 156 -13.86 -2.42 -1.75
N LEU A 157 -12.91 -3.35 -1.82
CA LEU A 157 -13.08 -4.62 -2.52
C LEU A 157 -14.01 -5.55 -1.72
N HIS A 158 -14.74 -6.42 -2.42
CA HIS A 158 -15.51 -7.49 -1.81
C HIS A 158 -14.73 -8.80 -1.94
N GLY A 159 -14.51 -9.50 -0.83
CA GLY A 159 -13.77 -10.76 -0.87
C GLY A 159 -13.53 -11.35 0.51
N ARG A 160 -13.34 -12.69 0.55
CA ARG A 160 -13.16 -13.44 1.80
C ARG A 160 -11.90 -13.00 2.58
N ALA A 161 -10.79 -12.76 1.88
CA ALA A 161 -9.55 -12.28 2.49
C ALA A 161 -9.73 -10.92 3.18
N ARG A 162 -10.47 -10.00 2.55
CA ARG A 162 -10.81 -8.71 3.15
C ARG A 162 -11.60 -8.88 4.46
N ASP A 163 -12.59 -9.77 4.46
CA ASP A 163 -13.43 -9.99 5.64
C ASP A 163 -12.68 -10.72 6.76
N GLN A 164 -11.70 -11.58 6.42
CA GLN A 164 -10.79 -12.19 7.39
C GLN A 164 -9.90 -11.14 8.05
N VAL A 165 -9.28 -10.25 7.26
CA VAL A 165 -8.43 -9.17 7.80
C VAL A 165 -9.22 -8.25 8.71
N LYS A 166 -10.43 -7.86 8.33
CA LYS A 166 -11.30 -7.05 9.20
C LYS A 166 -11.56 -7.70 10.54
N ARG A 167 -11.98 -8.97 10.51
CA ARG A 167 -12.23 -9.74 11.76
C ARG A 167 -10.97 -9.85 12.62
N LEU A 168 -9.82 -10.12 12.01
CA LEU A 168 -8.55 -10.17 12.73
C LEU A 168 -8.22 -8.83 13.40
N VAL A 169 -8.38 -7.71 12.70
CA VAL A 169 -8.16 -6.37 13.28
C VAL A 169 -9.11 -6.12 14.44
N GLU A 170 -10.40 -6.48 14.32
CA GLU A 170 -11.37 -6.38 15.38
C GLU A 170 -11.00 -7.25 16.60
N ASP A 171 -10.68 -8.54 16.37
CA ASP A 171 -10.26 -9.49 17.41
C ASP A 171 -9.01 -8.98 18.15
N LEU A 172 -7.98 -8.56 17.43
CA LEU A 172 -6.73 -8.08 18.01
C LEU A 172 -6.87 -6.73 18.73
N THR A 173 -7.84 -5.92 18.32
CA THR A 173 -8.20 -4.69 19.03
C THR A 173 -8.90 -5.02 20.35
N ILE A 174 -9.88 -5.94 20.34
CA ILE A 174 -10.56 -6.40 21.56
C ILE A 174 -9.59 -7.04 22.55
N GLN A 175 -8.57 -7.77 22.07
CA GLN A 175 -7.52 -8.35 22.91
C GLN A 175 -6.56 -7.30 23.49
N GLY A 176 -6.58 -6.07 22.96
CA GLY A 176 -5.77 -4.93 23.41
C GLY A 176 -4.40 -4.82 22.74
N LEU A 177 -4.12 -5.62 21.67
CA LEU A 177 -2.88 -5.46 20.91
C LEU A 177 -2.94 -4.24 19.98
N LEU A 178 -3.97 -4.15 19.14
CA LEU A 178 -4.10 -3.07 18.14
C LEU A 178 -4.82 -1.85 18.72
N GLU A 179 -4.20 -1.26 19.74
CA GLU A 179 -4.66 -0.04 20.39
C GLU A 179 -3.56 1.02 20.39
N PRO A 180 -3.89 2.33 20.28
CA PRO A 180 -2.90 3.40 20.31
C PRO A 180 -2.04 3.40 21.58
N ALA A 181 -2.61 2.98 22.71
CA ALA A 181 -1.88 2.87 23.98
C ALA A 181 -0.82 1.76 23.97
N THR A 182 -1.08 0.69 23.22
CA THR A 182 -0.23 -0.52 23.14
C THR A 182 0.82 -0.38 22.04
N VAL A 183 0.43 -0.01 20.81
CA VAL A 183 1.36 0.02 19.66
C VAL A 183 1.96 1.40 19.40
N GLY A 184 1.40 2.48 19.97
CA GLY A 184 1.95 3.83 19.85
C GLY A 184 1.40 4.67 18.71
N PHE A 185 0.45 4.15 17.88
CA PHE A 185 -0.22 4.89 16.80
C PHE A 185 -1.65 4.39 16.58
N SER A 186 -2.48 5.22 15.96
CA SER A 186 -3.90 4.92 15.69
C SER A 186 -4.11 4.19 14.36
N ASN A 187 -5.31 3.60 14.19
CA ASN A 187 -5.73 2.98 12.92
C ASN A 187 -6.07 4.02 11.83
N GLY A 188 -5.41 5.19 11.85
CA GLY A 188 -5.62 6.21 10.83
C GLY A 188 -5.37 5.65 9.42
N ARG A 189 -6.34 5.86 8.52
CA ARG A 189 -6.29 5.40 7.13
C ARG A 189 -6.04 3.89 7.00
N LEU A 190 -6.64 3.09 7.88
CA LEU A 190 -6.56 1.63 7.91
C LEU A 190 -5.12 1.11 8.07
N ALA A 191 -4.37 1.73 8.99
CA ALA A 191 -2.98 1.35 9.25
C ALA A 191 -2.86 -0.08 9.81
N TYR A 192 -3.77 -0.48 10.71
CA TYR A 192 -3.78 -1.83 11.30
C TYR A 192 -4.16 -2.87 10.25
N ASP A 193 -5.15 -2.56 9.41
CA ASP A 193 -5.58 -3.43 8.30
C ASP A 193 -4.42 -3.70 7.32
N ASP A 194 -3.60 -2.67 7.01
CA ASP A 194 -2.43 -2.83 6.14
C ASP A 194 -1.37 -3.75 6.75
N ILE A 195 -1.10 -3.60 8.05
CA ILE A 195 -0.12 -4.42 8.77
C ILE A 195 -0.58 -5.87 8.84
N VAL A 196 -1.83 -6.10 9.27
CA VAL A 196 -2.42 -7.44 9.38
C VAL A 196 -2.45 -8.13 8.02
N ALA A 197 -2.91 -7.42 6.95
CA ALA A 197 -2.93 -7.97 5.61
C ALA A 197 -1.53 -8.38 5.12
N ARG A 198 -0.52 -7.51 5.28
CA ARG A 198 0.86 -7.82 4.88
C ARG A 198 1.47 -8.96 5.69
N THR A 199 1.12 -9.06 6.97
CA THR A 199 1.58 -10.17 7.82
C THR A 199 0.91 -11.48 7.39
N CYS A 200 -0.40 -11.49 7.11
CA CYS A 200 -1.08 -12.65 6.54
C CYS A 200 -0.42 -13.09 5.23
N VAL A 201 -0.14 -12.16 4.30
CA VAL A 201 0.53 -12.48 3.04
C VAL A 201 1.93 -13.05 3.28
N ALA A 202 2.71 -12.50 4.23
CA ALA A 202 4.04 -13.01 4.55
C ALA A 202 4.00 -14.44 5.09
N ILE A 203 3.06 -14.74 5.97
CA ILE A 203 2.86 -16.10 6.54
C ILE A 203 2.35 -17.06 5.45
N GLU A 204 1.37 -16.64 4.63
CA GLU A 204 0.81 -17.47 3.56
C GLU A 204 1.87 -17.86 2.53
N ILE A 205 2.73 -16.92 2.13
CA ILE A 205 3.85 -17.17 1.21
C ILE A 205 4.96 -17.99 1.88
N GLY A 206 5.16 -17.82 3.19
CA GLY A 206 6.23 -18.48 3.94
C GLY A 206 7.64 -17.99 3.60
N ASN A 207 7.77 -16.83 2.93
CA ASN A 207 9.05 -16.36 2.41
C ASN A 207 9.18 -14.84 2.49
N LEU A 208 10.11 -14.34 3.33
CA LEU A 208 10.37 -12.92 3.50
C LEU A 208 11.21 -12.29 2.36
N ARG A 209 11.79 -13.11 1.48
CA ARG A 209 12.56 -12.64 0.32
C ARG A 209 11.66 -12.22 -0.84
N GLN A 210 10.38 -12.55 -0.78
CA GLN A 210 9.41 -12.08 -1.75
C GLN A 210 8.94 -10.67 -1.39
N HIS A 211 8.99 -9.75 -2.38
CA HIS A 211 8.56 -8.37 -2.16
C HIS A 211 7.04 -8.27 -2.05
N ILE A 212 6.53 -8.05 -0.84
CA ILE A 212 5.11 -7.87 -0.56
C ILE A 212 4.74 -6.40 -0.77
N ASN A 213 4.58 -6.00 -2.03
CA ASN A 213 4.12 -4.67 -2.41
C ASN A 213 2.58 -4.57 -2.38
N ASN A 214 2.04 -3.39 -2.70
CA ASN A 214 0.60 -3.17 -2.70
C ASN A 214 -0.15 -4.04 -3.70
N THR A 215 0.45 -4.34 -4.86
CA THR A 215 -0.15 -5.19 -5.90
C THR A 215 -0.27 -6.64 -5.42
N VAL A 216 0.74 -7.17 -4.75
CA VAL A 216 0.71 -8.52 -4.15
C VAL A 216 -0.39 -8.60 -3.10
N VAL A 217 -0.48 -7.63 -2.17
CA VAL A 217 -1.56 -7.64 -1.16
C VAL A 217 -2.93 -7.51 -1.81
N GLU A 218 -3.08 -6.67 -2.84
CA GLU A 218 -4.34 -6.49 -3.56
C GLU A 218 -4.77 -7.77 -4.29
N SER A 219 -3.85 -8.58 -4.84
CA SER A 219 -4.19 -9.83 -5.51
C SER A 219 -4.88 -10.83 -4.56
N TYR A 220 -4.47 -10.91 -3.29
CA TYR A 220 -5.17 -11.72 -2.28
C TYR A 220 -6.60 -11.23 -2.02
N TYR A 221 -6.81 -9.91 -2.00
CA TYR A 221 -8.15 -9.34 -1.80
C TYR A 221 -9.07 -9.53 -3.00
N ARG A 222 -8.51 -9.65 -4.21
CA ARG A 222 -9.27 -9.92 -5.44
C ARG A 222 -9.48 -11.41 -5.70
N SER A 223 -8.71 -12.25 -5.03
CA SER A 223 -8.87 -13.71 -5.12
C SER A 223 -10.21 -14.15 -4.56
N SER A 224 -10.80 -15.19 -5.18
CA SER A 224 -11.96 -15.90 -4.62
C SER A 224 -11.61 -16.70 -3.36
N GLU A 225 -10.31 -17.06 -3.23
CA GLU A 225 -9.84 -17.86 -2.10
C GLU A 225 -9.50 -16.97 -0.90
N PRO A 226 -9.89 -17.39 0.32
CA PRO A 226 -9.46 -16.74 1.55
C PRO A 226 -7.98 -17.05 1.85
N PHE A 227 -7.39 -16.35 2.82
CA PHE A 227 -6.18 -16.86 3.47
C PHE A 227 -6.48 -18.23 4.11
N SER A 228 -5.50 -19.12 4.13
CA SER A 228 -5.64 -20.42 4.78
C SER A 228 -5.95 -20.27 6.28
N ASP A 229 -6.71 -21.24 6.83
CA ASP A 229 -7.00 -21.24 8.27
C ASP A 229 -5.70 -21.30 9.08
N LEU A 230 -4.68 -21.99 8.58
CA LEU A 230 -3.37 -22.07 9.19
C LEU A 230 -2.71 -20.67 9.30
N THR A 231 -2.77 -19.86 8.26
CA THR A 231 -2.25 -18.47 8.29
C THR A 231 -2.97 -17.62 9.33
N ILE A 232 -4.31 -17.75 9.41
CA ILE A 232 -5.11 -17.02 10.38
C ILE A 232 -4.75 -17.42 11.82
N ASP A 233 -4.60 -18.72 12.08
CA ASP A 233 -4.24 -19.24 13.41
C ASP A 233 -2.82 -18.85 13.79
N HIS A 234 -1.86 -18.95 12.87
CA HIS A 234 -0.49 -18.50 13.07
C HIS A 234 -0.39 -17.00 13.39
N LEU A 235 -1.18 -16.17 12.71
CA LEU A 235 -1.21 -14.73 13.03
C LEU A 235 -1.78 -14.48 14.42
N ARG A 236 -2.86 -15.17 14.81
CA ARG A 236 -3.43 -15.05 16.17
C ARG A 236 -2.43 -15.47 17.25
N GLU A 237 -1.74 -16.58 17.05
CA GLU A 237 -0.69 -17.05 17.95
C GLU A 237 0.44 -16.02 18.07
N SER A 238 0.95 -15.52 16.94
CA SER A 238 2.00 -14.50 16.90
C SER A 238 1.59 -13.21 17.61
N ALA A 239 0.36 -12.78 17.40
CA ALA A 239 -0.20 -11.60 18.06
C ALA A 239 -0.34 -11.81 19.58
N SER A 240 -0.74 -12.99 20.02
CA SER A 240 -0.82 -13.35 21.43
C SER A 240 0.55 -13.33 22.09
N LEU A 241 1.57 -13.91 21.45
CA LEU A 241 2.96 -13.89 21.91
C LEU A 241 3.52 -12.46 22.00
N LEU A 242 3.27 -11.65 20.98
CA LEU A 242 3.71 -10.25 20.99
C LEU A 242 3.02 -9.46 22.11
N LEU A 243 1.73 -9.67 22.34
CA LEU A 243 1.00 -9.02 23.43
C LEU A 243 1.52 -9.42 24.80
N GLN A 244 1.93 -10.68 24.98
CA GLN A 244 2.61 -11.13 26.21
C GLN A 244 3.93 -10.40 26.41
N GLN A 245 4.76 -10.26 25.37
CA GLN A 245 6.00 -9.49 25.40
C GLN A 245 5.77 -8.03 25.83
N ILE A 246 4.72 -7.38 25.27
CA ILE A 246 4.38 -6.00 25.62
C ILE A 246 3.91 -5.89 27.08
N ARG A 247 3.10 -6.84 27.57
CA ARG A 247 2.55 -6.84 28.93
C ARG A 247 3.59 -7.16 30.00
N SER A 248 4.63 -7.91 29.66
CA SER A 248 5.74 -8.16 30.59
C SER A 248 6.61 -6.93 30.86
N THR A 249 6.32 -5.81 30.18
CA THR A 249 7.08 -4.56 30.23
C THR A 249 6.33 -3.44 30.98
N PRO A 250 6.34 -3.41 32.33
CA PRO A 250 5.50 -2.46 33.07
C PRO A 250 5.93 -0.99 32.98
N THR A 251 7.14 -0.69 32.58
CA THR A 251 7.76 0.64 32.75
C THR A 251 8.24 1.34 31.47
N SER A 252 8.45 0.63 30.36
CA SER A 252 8.86 1.23 29.10
C SER A 252 7.70 1.21 28.10
N LYS A 253 7.33 2.39 27.58
CA LYS A 253 6.37 2.46 26.48
C LYS A 253 7.08 2.03 25.19
N VAL A 254 6.91 0.78 24.80
CA VAL A 254 7.31 0.31 23.49
C VAL A 254 6.50 1.06 22.44
N ARG A 255 7.16 1.65 21.45
CA ARG A 255 6.51 2.35 20.34
C ARG A 255 6.90 1.71 19.03
N PHE A 256 5.92 1.17 18.37
CA PHE A 256 6.09 0.65 17.03
C PHE A 256 5.82 1.72 15.97
N ASN A 257 6.33 1.49 14.79
CA ASN A 257 5.76 1.97 13.53
C ASN A 257 5.20 0.79 12.75
N LYS A 258 4.61 1.05 11.57
CA LYS A 258 4.00 -0.01 10.74
C LYS A 258 4.98 -1.16 10.42
N GLY A 259 6.21 -0.81 10.06
CA GLY A 259 7.23 -1.79 9.68
C GLY A 259 7.74 -2.60 10.88
N THR A 260 7.98 -1.97 12.00
CA THR A 260 8.48 -2.67 13.20
C THR A 260 7.40 -3.54 13.84
N LEU A 261 6.13 -3.11 13.86
CA LEU A 261 5.03 -3.96 14.33
C LEU A 261 4.88 -5.22 13.45
N GLN A 262 4.94 -5.06 12.12
CA GLN A 262 4.93 -6.20 11.20
C GLN A 262 6.13 -7.13 11.45
N THR A 263 7.33 -6.57 11.64
CA THR A 263 8.53 -7.38 11.91
C THR A 263 8.38 -8.20 13.19
N TRP A 264 7.87 -7.61 14.27
CA TRP A 264 7.67 -8.33 15.53
C TRP A 264 6.58 -9.40 15.44
N LEU A 265 5.50 -9.15 14.69
CA LEU A 265 4.49 -10.18 14.40
C LEU A 265 5.09 -11.36 13.63
N ILE A 266 5.91 -11.09 12.61
CA ILE A 266 6.62 -12.13 11.85
C ILE A 266 7.63 -12.87 12.73
N TYR A 267 8.41 -12.16 13.53
CA TYR A 267 9.36 -12.76 14.46
C TYR A 267 8.65 -13.70 15.45
N CYS A 268 7.55 -13.27 16.06
CA CYS A 268 6.75 -14.10 16.95
C CYS A 268 6.10 -15.30 16.24
N HIS A 269 5.96 -15.27 14.91
CA HIS A 269 5.48 -16.41 14.13
C HIS A 269 6.50 -17.53 14.04
N TRP A 270 7.75 -17.22 13.68
CA TRP A 270 8.70 -18.30 13.35
C TRP A 270 9.85 -18.50 14.34
N ALA A 271 10.26 -17.48 15.09
CA ALA A 271 11.36 -17.61 16.05
C ALA A 271 11.10 -18.66 17.16
N PRO A 272 9.91 -18.71 17.81
CA PRO A 272 9.65 -19.73 18.84
C PRO A 272 9.70 -21.16 18.31
N ARG A 273 9.33 -21.34 17.06
CA ARG A 273 9.34 -22.66 16.40
C ARG A 273 10.74 -23.10 16.03
N LEU A 274 11.64 -22.18 15.85
CA LEU A 274 13.03 -22.44 15.56
C LEU A 274 13.86 -22.72 16.83
N THR A 275 13.59 -22.00 17.92
CA THR A 275 14.36 -22.06 19.16
C THR A 275 13.66 -22.87 20.25
N GLY A 276 12.43 -23.32 20.01
CA GLY A 276 11.58 -24.00 21.00
C GLY A 276 10.97 -23.06 22.04
N GLN A 277 11.40 -21.80 22.11
CA GLN A 277 10.89 -20.82 23.09
C GLN A 277 11.07 -19.38 22.64
N LEU A 278 10.25 -18.49 23.19
CA LEU A 278 10.42 -17.04 23.08
C LEU A 278 10.82 -16.50 24.47
N PRO A 279 12.01 -15.87 24.61
CA PRO A 279 12.41 -15.30 25.91
C PRO A 279 11.39 -14.26 26.41
N GLN A 280 11.01 -14.35 27.67
CA GLN A 280 9.88 -13.59 28.23
C GLN A 280 10.06 -12.06 28.14
N ASP A 281 11.29 -11.57 28.35
CA ASP A 281 11.59 -10.13 28.37
C ASP A 281 12.34 -9.63 27.14
N LEU A 282 12.25 -10.39 26.02
CA LEU A 282 13.02 -10.10 24.81
C LEU A 282 12.71 -8.70 24.27
N LEU A 283 11.45 -8.36 24.08
CA LEU A 283 11.04 -7.06 23.52
C LEU A 283 11.51 -5.90 24.41
N THR A 284 11.36 -6.04 25.73
CA THR A 284 11.79 -5.04 26.71
C THR A 284 13.29 -4.83 26.66
N SER A 285 14.06 -5.92 26.72
CA SER A 285 15.51 -5.90 26.66
C SER A 285 16.00 -5.30 25.35
N PHE A 286 15.39 -5.68 24.21
CA PHE A 286 15.72 -5.17 22.90
C PHE A 286 15.51 -3.63 22.81
N GLU A 287 14.36 -3.14 23.28
CA GLU A 287 14.05 -1.71 23.22
C GLU A 287 14.92 -0.89 24.21
N ASN A 288 15.24 -1.44 25.37
CA ASN A 288 16.17 -0.81 26.32
C ASN A 288 17.58 -0.69 25.71
N SER A 289 18.10 -1.77 25.13
CA SER A 289 19.42 -1.74 24.47
C SER A 289 19.47 -0.79 23.28
N ARG A 290 18.36 -0.63 22.53
CA ARG A 290 18.25 0.39 21.49
C ARG A 290 18.30 1.82 22.05
N ALA A 291 17.67 2.04 23.21
CA ALA A 291 17.68 3.34 23.88
C ALA A 291 19.07 3.67 24.44
N GLU A 292 19.74 2.72 25.10
CA GLU A 292 21.10 2.84 25.62
C GLU A 292 22.13 3.08 24.51
N GLY A 293 22.00 2.40 23.37
CA GLY A 293 22.86 2.62 22.21
C GLY A 293 22.83 4.06 21.70
N LYS A 294 21.73 4.78 21.90
CA LYS A 294 21.60 6.22 21.58
C LYS A 294 22.27 7.13 22.62
N THR A 295 22.41 6.68 23.85
CA THR A 295 23.04 7.47 24.96
C THR A 295 24.54 7.23 25.11
N GLY A 296 25.09 6.21 24.40
CA GLY A 296 26.51 5.89 24.43
C GLY A 296 26.97 5.01 25.61
N GLU A 297 26.05 4.55 26.45
CA GLU A 297 26.31 3.56 27.49
C GLU A 297 26.38 2.16 26.86
N ARG A 298 27.56 1.54 26.77
CA ARG A 298 27.80 0.27 26.13
C ARG A 298 28.07 -0.85 27.09
N SER A 299 27.13 -1.77 27.26
CA SER A 299 27.33 -3.08 27.87
C SER A 299 27.26 -4.25 26.91
N ALA A 300 26.82 -4.03 25.64
CA ALA A 300 26.60 -5.07 24.64
C ALA A 300 27.82 -5.28 23.74
N SER A 301 27.91 -6.47 23.10
CA SER A 301 28.91 -6.78 22.07
C SER A 301 28.80 -5.81 20.87
N ARG A 302 29.92 -5.62 20.14
CA ARG A 302 29.96 -4.73 18.97
C ARG A 302 28.97 -5.20 17.89
N ALA A 303 28.87 -6.50 17.69
CA ALA A 303 27.93 -7.08 16.74
C ALA A 303 26.48 -6.74 17.07
N VAL A 304 26.09 -6.84 18.34
CA VAL A 304 24.74 -6.47 18.82
C VAL A 304 24.49 -4.97 18.61
N VAL A 305 25.42 -4.12 18.96
CA VAL A 305 25.30 -2.65 18.77
C VAL A 305 25.09 -2.32 17.31
N GLU A 306 25.85 -2.92 16.40
CA GLU A 306 25.74 -2.69 14.98
C GLU A 306 24.40 -3.22 14.41
N MET A 307 23.95 -4.41 14.83
CA MET A 307 22.67 -4.93 14.41
C MET A 307 21.49 -4.07 14.87
N LEU A 308 21.54 -3.50 16.08
CA LEU A 308 20.54 -2.57 16.58
C LEU A 308 20.55 -1.26 15.78
N ARG A 309 21.71 -0.75 15.40
CA ARG A 309 21.86 0.40 14.52
C ARG A 309 21.22 0.15 13.16
N LEU A 310 21.54 -0.99 12.55
CA LEU A 310 20.97 -1.40 11.26
C LEU A 310 19.45 -1.59 11.34
N TYR A 311 18.94 -2.13 12.44
CA TYR A 311 17.50 -2.21 12.68
C TYR A 311 16.84 -0.83 12.65
N ASP A 312 17.40 0.16 13.35
CA ASP A 312 16.88 1.53 13.41
C ASP A 312 16.90 2.20 12.03
N ASP A 313 17.99 2.06 11.28
CA ASP A 313 18.09 2.55 9.91
C ASP A 313 16.97 1.98 9.01
N ARG A 314 16.75 0.67 9.09
CA ARG A 314 15.74 -0.02 8.29
C ARG A 314 14.31 0.14 8.82
N ALA A 315 14.14 0.57 10.05
CA ALA A 315 12.84 0.93 10.63
C ALA A 315 12.33 2.28 10.14
N SER A 316 13.23 3.18 9.70
CA SER A 316 12.91 4.56 9.35
C SER A 316 12.81 4.80 7.84
N TYR A 317 13.49 4.01 7.01
CA TYR A 317 13.58 4.20 5.57
C TYR A 317 13.30 2.92 4.80
N ARG A 318 12.52 3.02 3.70
CA ARG A 318 12.15 1.89 2.82
C ARG A 318 11.65 0.65 3.57
N VAL A 319 10.80 0.86 4.55
CA VAL A 319 10.36 -0.16 5.53
C VAL A 319 9.75 -1.43 4.92
N THR A 320 9.24 -1.38 3.69
CA THR A 320 8.62 -2.50 2.98
C THR A 320 9.55 -3.21 2.00
N ASP A 321 10.76 -2.68 1.76
CA ASP A 321 11.74 -3.32 0.89
C ASP A 321 12.21 -4.65 1.51
N VAL A 322 12.46 -5.66 0.68
CA VAL A 322 12.89 -6.99 1.11
C VAL A 322 14.12 -6.91 2.01
N SER A 323 15.13 -6.14 1.61
CA SER A 323 16.35 -5.97 2.41
C SER A 323 16.06 -5.39 3.80
N SER A 324 15.13 -4.44 3.90
CA SER A 324 14.75 -3.84 5.18
C SER A 324 13.99 -4.81 6.08
N VAL A 325 13.11 -5.62 5.50
CA VAL A 325 12.39 -6.68 6.24
C VAL A 325 13.36 -7.71 6.78
N LEU A 326 14.26 -8.22 5.93
CA LEU A 326 15.25 -9.24 6.32
C LEU A 326 16.22 -8.73 7.38
N VAL A 327 16.74 -7.50 7.23
CA VAL A 327 17.69 -6.92 8.21
C VAL A 327 17.02 -6.71 9.57
N ARG A 328 15.79 -6.20 9.61
CA ARG A 328 15.07 -6.02 10.89
C ARG A 328 14.79 -7.35 11.58
N ASP A 329 14.34 -8.34 10.83
CA ASP A 329 14.08 -9.68 11.35
C ASP A 329 15.37 -10.32 11.87
N LEU A 330 16.44 -10.32 11.08
CA LEU A 330 17.76 -10.84 11.46
C LEU A 330 18.30 -10.14 12.72
N ALA A 331 18.10 -8.84 12.86
CA ALA A 331 18.58 -8.09 14.01
C ALA A 331 17.93 -8.56 15.34
N ILE A 332 16.61 -8.85 15.31
CA ILE A 332 15.95 -9.39 16.50
C ILE A 332 16.49 -10.80 16.83
N HIS A 333 16.71 -11.64 15.80
CA HIS A 333 17.25 -12.98 16.00
C HIS A 333 18.68 -12.97 16.57
N VAL A 334 19.57 -12.16 16.00
CA VAL A 334 20.96 -12.01 16.51
C VAL A 334 20.95 -11.47 17.93
N TYR A 335 20.11 -10.49 18.24
CA TYR A 335 19.96 -9.96 19.59
C TYR A 335 19.46 -11.03 20.56
N SER A 336 18.41 -11.76 20.19
CA SER A 336 17.83 -12.82 21.01
C SER A 336 18.85 -13.93 21.30
N GLN A 337 19.59 -14.35 20.29
CA GLN A 337 20.65 -15.35 20.44
C GLN A 337 21.75 -14.86 21.38
N ALA A 338 22.29 -13.68 21.15
CA ALA A 338 23.41 -13.14 21.95
C ALA A 338 23.04 -12.89 23.41
N THR A 339 21.76 -12.55 23.67
CA THR A 339 21.34 -12.12 25.01
C THR A 339 20.70 -13.25 25.83
N PHE A 340 19.96 -14.17 25.20
CA PHE A 340 19.12 -15.13 25.91
C PHE A 340 19.41 -16.61 25.60
N LEU A 341 19.83 -16.93 24.37
CA LEU A 341 19.88 -18.33 23.91
C LEU A 341 21.29 -18.93 23.96
N GLY A 342 22.32 -18.14 24.25
CA GLY A 342 23.70 -18.63 24.30
C GLY A 342 24.26 -19.03 22.95
N SER A 343 25.11 -20.07 22.90
CA SER A 343 25.91 -20.43 21.73
C SER A 343 25.20 -21.31 20.68
N GLU A 344 23.90 -21.55 20.77
CA GLU A 344 23.19 -22.27 19.73
C GLU A 344 23.07 -21.43 18.47
N SER A 345 23.84 -21.81 17.46
CA SER A 345 24.00 -21.08 16.20
C SER A 345 22.81 -21.28 15.28
N TYR A 346 22.36 -20.17 14.73
CA TYR A 346 21.22 -20.11 13.84
C TYR A 346 21.68 -19.96 12.38
N ARG A 347 21.58 -20.98 11.56
CA ARG A 347 21.88 -20.92 10.12
C ARG A 347 23.17 -20.14 9.78
N GLY A 348 24.26 -20.35 10.57
CA GLY A 348 25.54 -19.68 10.35
C GLY A 348 25.62 -18.25 10.89
N SER A 349 24.71 -17.85 11.78
CA SER A 349 24.76 -16.53 12.44
C SER A 349 26.01 -16.29 13.28
N ASP A 350 26.71 -17.34 13.75
CA ASP A 350 28.01 -17.20 14.44
C ASP A 350 29.07 -16.56 13.55
N GLN A 351 29.10 -16.92 12.26
CA GLN A 351 30.01 -16.32 11.29
C GLN A 351 29.69 -14.84 11.10
N LEU A 352 28.40 -14.49 11.04
CA LEU A 352 27.94 -13.12 10.97
C LEU A 352 28.36 -12.33 12.21
N VAL A 353 28.07 -12.84 13.42
CA VAL A 353 28.43 -12.21 14.68
C VAL A 353 29.94 -12.02 14.76
N SER A 354 30.74 -13.05 14.44
CA SER A 354 32.21 -12.95 14.45
C SER A 354 32.73 -11.89 13.48
N ALA A 355 32.16 -11.78 12.28
CA ALA A 355 32.55 -10.76 11.30
C ALA A 355 32.20 -9.35 11.79
N LEU A 356 31.01 -9.15 12.38
CA LEU A 356 30.59 -7.87 12.93
C LEU A 356 31.39 -7.45 14.19
N GLU A 357 31.86 -8.40 14.99
CA GLU A 357 32.79 -8.11 16.09
C GLU A 357 34.15 -7.65 15.60
N ALA A 358 34.64 -8.24 14.50
CA ALA A 358 35.93 -7.91 13.92
C ALA A 358 35.93 -6.54 13.22
N ASP A 359 34.86 -6.25 12.45
CA ASP A 359 34.73 -5.00 11.67
C ASP A 359 33.31 -4.45 11.70
N PRO A 360 32.89 -3.77 12.77
CA PRO A 360 31.55 -3.20 12.88
C PRO A 360 31.33 -2.00 11.94
N GLU A 361 32.38 -1.33 11.45
CA GLU A 361 32.25 -0.17 10.56
C GLU A 361 31.72 -0.58 9.17
N ASP A 362 32.05 -1.79 8.72
CA ASP A 362 31.56 -2.38 7.48
C ASP A 362 30.26 -3.22 7.63
N GLY A 363 29.54 -3.02 8.74
CA GLY A 363 28.38 -3.83 9.12
C GLY A 363 27.31 -3.94 8.06
N ASN A 364 27.01 -2.90 7.28
CA ASN A 364 26.04 -2.97 6.17
C ASN A 364 26.48 -3.99 5.10
N GLN A 365 27.75 -4.02 4.71
CA GLN A 365 28.27 -4.90 3.68
C GLN A 365 28.36 -6.35 4.20
N ILE A 366 28.78 -6.52 5.45
CA ILE A 366 28.81 -7.83 6.13
C ILE A 366 27.42 -8.46 6.18
N VAL A 367 26.40 -7.71 6.64
CA VAL A 367 25.02 -8.19 6.71
C VAL A 367 24.45 -8.44 5.31
N ALA A 368 24.70 -7.58 4.34
CA ALA A 368 24.26 -7.79 2.96
C ALA A 368 24.86 -9.08 2.37
N SER A 369 26.18 -9.28 2.53
CA SER A 369 26.87 -10.51 2.08
C SER A 369 26.36 -11.77 2.78
N TYR A 370 26.05 -11.69 4.07
CA TYR A 370 25.43 -12.81 4.79
C TYR A 370 24.04 -13.13 4.23
N LEU A 371 23.19 -12.12 4.03
CA LEU A 371 21.85 -12.30 3.48
C LEU A 371 21.88 -12.83 2.04
N GLU A 372 22.87 -12.48 1.23
CA GLU A 372 23.03 -13.05 -0.12
C GLU A 372 23.39 -14.55 -0.09
N LYS A 373 24.26 -14.94 0.82
CA LYS A 373 24.79 -16.32 0.91
C LYS A 373 23.89 -17.26 1.72
N SER A 374 23.16 -16.72 2.69
CA SER A 374 22.22 -17.49 3.51
C SER A 374 20.83 -17.47 2.88
N GLU A 375 20.05 -18.49 3.16
CA GLU A 375 18.63 -18.50 2.81
C GLU A 375 17.76 -17.91 3.92
N TRP A 376 18.27 -16.92 4.65
CA TRP A 376 17.54 -16.29 5.73
C TRP A 376 16.17 -15.78 5.28
N GLY A 377 15.13 -16.19 5.99
CA GLY A 377 13.75 -15.76 5.72
C GLY A 377 13.09 -16.43 4.50
N SER A 378 13.74 -17.39 3.82
CA SER A 378 13.16 -18.09 2.67
C SER A 378 12.07 -19.12 3.05
N LEU A 379 12.12 -19.66 4.27
CA LEU A 379 11.26 -20.76 4.72
C LEU A 379 10.80 -20.52 6.17
N ILE A 380 9.96 -19.49 6.39
CA ILE A 380 9.50 -19.15 7.74
C ILE A 380 8.40 -20.08 8.27
N ASN A 381 7.84 -20.93 7.42
CA ASN A 381 6.83 -21.92 7.77
C ASN A 381 7.41 -23.33 7.92
N GLU A 382 8.66 -23.54 7.54
CA GLU A 382 9.32 -24.84 7.69
C GLU A 382 10.11 -24.90 9.00
N TRP A 383 9.92 -25.98 9.75
CA TRP A 383 10.57 -26.22 11.00
C TRP A 383 11.67 -27.25 10.81
N PRO A 384 12.82 -27.13 11.47
CA PRO A 384 13.76 -28.25 11.50
C PRO A 384 13.01 -29.47 12.06
N ALA A 385 13.08 -30.60 11.33
CA ALA A 385 12.58 -31.84 11.84
C ALA A 385 13.27 -32.13 13.18
N SER A 386 12.47 -32.24 14.24
CA SER A 386 12.90 -32.58 15.59
C SER A 386 13.60 -33.91 15.65
#